data_bd507281e39c038f4e8812b1155c27a2
#
_entry.id   bd507281e39c038f4e8812b1155c27a2
#
_cell.length_a   1.000
_cell.length_b   1.000
_cell.length_c   1.000
_cell.angle_alpha   90.00
_cell.angle_beta   90.00
_cell.angle_gamma   90.00
#
_symmetry.space_group_name_H-M   'P 1'
#
loop_
_entity.id
_entity.type
_entity.pdbx_description
1 polymer ?
#
loop_
_entity_poly.entity_id
_entity_poly.type
_entity_poly.pdbx_seq_one_letter_code
_entity_poly.pdbx_strand_id
1 'polypeptide(L)'
;MAAAPTFYVVPGSTVKSVIEAHRSQVFEAVKAAYHFHASGDSINPDSYFLRYPDKPDARIIALPAHLGGSVQKSGIKWISSFPQNTIGNLARASAVLIVNDATTGYPLACIEASLISATRTAASAALAAEHISPKPFGGSLGIVGTGVIARTTVEWLLFRGWQFSKIHLYDKERQEAEHFSNWLRGQHKFKADIQTSVDDVISNASLILFTTTTPEPYVGNERLF
;
A
#
# COMPACT_ATOMS: atom_id res chain seq x y z
N MET A 1 4.41 2.54 -43.75
CA MET A 1 4.79 2.68 -42.32
C MET A 1 3.84 1.86 -41.50
N ALA A 2 4.33 1.05 -40.57
CA ALA A 2 3.45 0.31 -39.65
C ALA A 2 2.71 1.34 -38.76
N ALA A 3 1.44 1.08 -38.47
CA ALA A 3 0.67 1.93 -37.58
C ALA A 3 1.27 1.87 -36.14
N ALA A 4 1.34 3.01 -35.46
CA ALA A 4 1.76 3.05 -34.07
C ALA A 4 0.78 2.25 -33.21
N PRO A 5 1.25 1.55 -32.15
CA PRO A 5 0.40 0.85 -31.22
C PRO A 5 -0.62 1.78 -30.54
N THR A 6 -1.80 1.26 -30.21
CA THR A 6 -2.82 2.03 -29.49
C THR A 6 -2.35 2.32 -28.06
N PHE A 7 -2.50 3.58 -27.64
CA PHE A 7 -2.21 4.03 -26.28
C PHE A 7 -3.51 4.27 -25.51
N TYR A 8 -3.60 3.71 -24.30
CA TYR A 8 -4.79 3.79 -23.48
C TYR A 8 -4.59 4.70 -22.25
N VAL A 9 -5.62 5.43 -21.88
CA VAL A 9 -5.69 6.15 -20.59
C VAL A 9 -6.76 5.49 -19.73
N VAL A 10 -6.35 4.98 -18.55
CA VAL A 10 -7.21 4.20 -17.66
C VAL A 10 -7.48 4.99 -16.38
N PRO A 11 -8.72 5.46 -16.14
CA PRO A 11 -9.08 6.26 -14.98
C PRO A 11 -9.22 5.40 -13.71
N GLY A 12 -9.15 6.05 -12.55
CA GLY A 12 -9.22 5.40 -11.24
C GLY A 12 -10.52 4.62 -10.99
N SER A 13 -11.64 5.04 -11.57
CA SER A 13 -12.89 4.28 -11.49
C SER A 13 -12.78 2.90 -12.10
N THR A 14 -12.15 2.80 -13.27
CA THR A 14 -11.88 1.51 -13.93
C THR A 14 -10.90 0.67 -13.12
N VAL A 15 -9.81 1.27 -12.63
CA VAL A 15 -8.82 0.60 -11.76
C VAL A 15 -9.50 0.01 -10.52
N LYS A 16 -10.36 0.80 -9.86
CA LYS A 16 -11.11 0.37 -8.69
C LYS A 16 -11.98 -0.84 -9.01
N SER A 17 -12.78 -0.76 -10.06
CA SER A 17 -13.68 -1.87 -10.47
C SER A 17 -12.91 -3.16 -10.78
N VAL A 18 -11.77 -3.06 -11.45
CA VAL A 18 -10.92 -4.22 -11.76
C VAL A 18 -10.33 -4.83 -10.48
N ILE A 19 -9.79 -4.01 -9.57
CA ILE A 19 -9.25 -4.49 -8.29
C ILE A 19 -10.34 -5.20 -7.48
N GLU A 20 -11.52 -4.61 -7.38
CA GLU A 20 -12.63 -5.19 -6.60
C GLU A 20 -13.15 -6.51 -7.20
N ALA A 21 -13.27 -6.58 -8.52
CA ALA A 21 -13.73 -7.80 -9.21
C ALA A 21 -12.68 -8.93 -9.20
N HIS A 22 -11.40 -8.61 -9.09
CA HIS A 22 -10.30 -9.57 -9.30
C HIS A 22 -9.32 -9.66 -8.11
N ARG A 23 -9.78 -9.45 -6.87
CA ARG A 23 -8.91 -9.42 -5.67
C ARG A 23 -7.97 -10.62 -5.57
N SER A 24 -8.46 -11.83 -5.81
CA SER A 24 -7.61 -13.03 -5.74
C SER A 24 -6.48 -13.00 -6.76
N GLN A 25 -6.77 -12.60 -8.02
CA GLN A 25 -5.74 -12.49 -9.07
C GLN A 25 -4.74 -11.36 -8.76
N VAL A 26 -5.19 -10.25 -8.19
CA VAL A 26 -4.30 -9.17 -7.74
C VAL A 26 -3.34 -9.67 -6.66
N PHE A 27 -3.82 -10.45 -5.69
CA PHE A 27 -2.98 -11.03 -4.65
C PHE A 27 -1.93 -11.98 -5.23
N GLU A 28 -2.35 -12.89 -6.12
CA GLU A 28 -1.42 -13.81 -6.78
C GLU A 28 -0.43 -13.10 -7.70
N ALA A 29 -0.81 -11.99 -8.35
CA ALA A 29 0.10 -11.17 -9.13
C ALA A 29 1.19 -10.51 -8.25
N VAL A 30 0.82 -10.03 -7.06
CA VAL A 30 1.79 -9.49 -6.09
C VAL A 30 2.75 -10.59 -5.63
N LYS A 31 2.23 -11.77 -5.27
CA LYS A 31 3.04 -12.92 -4.89
C LYS A 31 3.99 -13.35 -6.01
N ALA A 32 3.49 -13.44 -7.25
CA ALA A 32 4.31 -13.78 -8.42
C ALA A 32 5.43 -12.76 -8.66
N ALA A 33 5.17 -11.46 -8.46
CA ALA A 33 6.19 -10.43 -8.59
C ALA A 33 7.36 -10.61 -7.62
N TYR A 34 7.09 -11.04 -6.37
CA TYR A 34 8.14 -11.41 -5.42
C TYR A 34 8.94 -12.64 -5.88
N HIS A 35 8.28 -13.65 -6.44
CA HIS A 35 8.99 -14.82 -6.99
C HIS A 35 9.88 -14.45 -8.17
N PHE A 36 9.38 -13.65 -9.14
CA PHE A 36 10.19 -13.17 -10.26
C PHE A 36 11.39 -12.34 -9.79
N HIS A 37 11.18 -11.52 -8.76
CA HIS A 37 12.29 -10.77 -8.18
C HIS A 37 13.35 -11.70 -7.53
N ALA A 38 12.91 -12.69 -6.77
CA ALA A 38 13.79 -13.65 -6.13
C ALA A 38 14.56 -14.54 -7.12
N SER A 39 13.96 -14.85 -8.29
CA SER A 39 14.62 -15.62 -9.37
C SER A 39 15.52 -14.76 -10.29
N GLY A 40 15.59 -13.45 -10.09
CA GLY A 40 16.33 -12.55 -10.95
C GLY A 40 15.61 -12.13 -12.23
N ASP A 41 14.33 -12.47 -12.38
CA ASP A 41 13.49 -12.12 -13.54
C ASP A 41 12.85 -10.72 -13.40
N SER A 42 13.53 -9.80 -12.74
CA SER A 42 13.08 -8.41 -12.63
C SER A 42 14.25 -7.44 -12.65
N ILE A 43 13.99 -6.23 -13.11
CA ILE A 43 14.92 -5.11 -13.01
C ILE A 43 14.24 -4.03 -12.19
N ASN A 44 14.85 -3.66 -11.07
CA ASN A 44 14.32 -2.70 -10.12
C ASN A 44 15.43 -1.71 -9.73
N PRO A 45 15.72 -0.71 -10.57
CA PRO A 45 16.75 0.28 -10.29
C PRO A 45 16.36 1.21 -9.14
N ASP A 46 17.32 1.98 -8.65
CA ASP A 46 17.10 2.97 -7.61
C ASP A 46 16.04 4.00 -8.03
N SER A 47 15.25 4.42 -7.06
CA SER A 47 14.21 5.43 -7.25
C SER A 47 14.83 6.82 -7.35
N TYR A 48 14.29 7.65 -8.23
CA TYR A 48 14.67 9.07 -8.33
C TYR A 48 13.62 9.96 -7.69
N PHE A 49 14.10 10.94 -6.91
CA PHE A 49 13.27 11.85 -6.13
C PHE A 49 13.35 13.27 -6.68
N LEU A 50 12.23 13.80 -7.14
CA LEU A 50 12.05 15.21 -7.35
C LEU A 50 11.63 15.86 -6.02
N ARG A 51 12.49 16.69 -5.46
CA ARG A 51 12.29 17.40 -4.19
C ARG A 51 12.19 18.90 -4.45
N TYR A 52 11.46 19.59 -3.61
CA TYR A 52 11.19 21.03 -3.74
C TYR A 52 11.87 21.76 -2.58
N PRO A 53 12.76 22.75 -2.85
CA PRO A 53 13.42 23.51 -1.79
C PRO A 53 12.45 24.28 -0.89
N ASP A 54 11.35 24.77 -1.46
CA ASP A 54 10.28 25.52 -0.78
C ASP A 54 9.20 24.64 -0.13
N LYS A 55 9.24 23.33 -0.35
CA LYS A 55 8.27 22.34 0.15
C LYS A 55 8.99 21.07 0.60
N PRO A 56 9.74 21.11 1.72
CA PRO A 56 10.62 20.02 2.15
C PRO A 56 9.90 18.70 2.38
N ASP A 57 8.62 18.73 2.76
CA ASP A 57 7.79 17.54 3.01
C ASP A 57 7.18 16.96 1.72
N ALA A 58 7.22 17.72 0.61
CA ALA A 58 6.66 17.30 -0.67
C ALA A 58 7.71 16.62 -1.53
N ARG A 59 7.28 15.63 -2.31
CA ARG A 59 8.15 14.95 -3.29
C ARG A 59 7.34 14.29 -4.38
N ILE A 60 7.98 14.08 -5.52
CA ILE A 60 7.53 13.13 -6.54
C ILE A 60 8.62 12.08 -6.73
N ILE A 61 8.24 10.84 -6.89
CA ILE A 61 9.17 9.72 -7.00
C ILE A 61 8.96 9.02 -8.34
N ALA A 62 10.04 8.87 -9.11
CA ALA A 62 10.11 8.04 -10.29
C ALA A 62 10.56 6.62 -9.88
N LEU A 63 9.73 5.63 -10.18
CA LEU A 63 9.99 4.22 -9.85
C LEU A 63 9.90 3.38 -11.14
N PRO A 64 10.95 3.38 -11.96
CA PRO A 64 11.01 2.50 -13.13
C PRO A 64 11.19 1.05 -12.70
N ALA A 65 10.65 0.10 -13.45
CA ALA A 65 10.86 -1.31 -13.24
C ALA A 65 10.57 -2.12 -14.50
N HIS A 66 11.16 -3.32 -14.56
CA HIS A 66 10.80 -4.37 -15.50
C HIS A 66 10.43 -5.63 -14.73
N LEU A 67 9.38 -6.30 -15.17
CA LEU A 67 8.98 -7.61 -14.68
C LEU A 67 8.99 -8.58 -15.86
N GLY A 68 9.86 -9.58 -15.78
CA GLY A 68 10.06 -10.62 -16.77
C GLY A 68 9.11 -11.80 -16.60
N GLY A 69 9.63 -13.01 -16.70
CA GLY A 69 8.84 -14.23 -16.59
C GLY A 69 7.68 -14.26 -17.60
N SER A 70 6.50 -14.56 -17.13
CA SER A 70 5.27 -14.59 -17.96
C SER A 70 4.65 -13.19 -18.16
N VAL A 71 5.13 -12.16 -17.48
CA VAL A 71 4.55 -10.80 -17.52
C VAL A 71 5.10 -9.97 -18.67
N GLN A 72 6.42 -9.96 -18.86
CA GLN A 72 7.13 -9.24 -19.93
C GLN A 72 6.65 -7.80 -20.12
N LYS A 73 6.69 -7.00 -19.04
CA LYS A 73 6.30 -5.59 -19.04
C LYS A 73 7.35 -4.73 -18.36
N SER A 74 7.61 -3.58 -18.98
CA SER A 74 8.37 -2.51 -18.36
C SER A 74 7.44 -1.35 -18.04
N GLY A 75 7.87 -0.46 -17.16
CA GLY A 75 7.06 0.71 -16.87
C GLY A 75 7.67 1.60 -15.80
N ILE A 76 6.96 2.68 -15.52
CA ILE A 76 7.34 3.61 -14.48
C ILE A 76 6.11 4.04 -13.68
N LYS A 77 6.18 3.96 -12.36
CA LYS A 77 5.24 4.64 -11.49
C LYS A 77 5.78 6.02 -11.14
N TRP A 78 5.02 7.06 -11.46
CA TRP A 78 5.26 8.44 -11.09
C TRP A 78 4.30 8.80 -9.98
N ILE A 79 4.78 8.85 -8.72
CA ILE A 79 3.94 9.03 -7.53
C ILE A 79 4.35 10.26 -6.76
N SER A 80 3.38 11.11 -6.46
CA SER A 80 3.55 12.31 -5.65
C SER A 80 3.12 12.06 -4.20
N SER A 81 3.73 12.81 -3.28
CA SER A 81 3.34 12.90 -1.87
C SER A 81 3.44 14.37 -1.46
N PHE A 82 2.28 14.97 -1.24
CA PHE A 82 2.11 16.37 -0.84
C PHE A 82 1.27 16.41 0.44
N PRO A 83 1.88 16.38 1.63
CA PRO A 83 1.15 16.31 2.92
C PRO A 83 0.13 17.44 3.10
N GLN A 84 0.44 18.64 2.64
CA GLN A 84 -0.44 19.82 2.76
C GLN A 84 -1.77 19.69 2.00
N ASN A 85 -1.88 18.77 1.05
CA ASN A 85 -3.13 18.53 0.32
C ASN A 85 -4.29 18.15 1.25
N THR A 86 -4.02 17.50 2.36
CA THR A 86 -5.04 17.06 3.32
C THR A 86 -5.77 18.24 3.97
N ILE A 87 -5.12 19.39 4.11
CA ILE A 87 -5.76 20.62 4.61
C ILE A 87 -6.88 21.08 3.66
N GLY A 88 -6.69 20.88 2.35
CA GLY A 88 -7.68 21.19 1.31
C GLY A 88 -8.60 20.02 0.94
N ASN A 89 -8.69 18.98 1.76
CA ASN A 89 -9.46 17.77 1.48
C ASN A 89 -9.06 17.04 0.18
N LEU A 90 -7.82 17.22 -0.27
CA LEU A 90 -7.23 16.45 -1.37
C LEU A 90 -6.44 15.28 -0.81
N ALA A 91 -6.34 14.20 -1.59
CA ALA A 91 -5.49 13.07 -1.24
C ALA A 91 -4.02 13.52 -1.13
N ARG A 92 -3.33 13.08 -0.07
CA ARG A 92 -1.90 13.34 0.12
C ARG A 92 -1.05 12.80 -1.03
N ALA A 93 -1.41 11.65 -1.57
CA ALA A 93 -0.70 10.98 -2.64
C ALA A 93 -1.56 10.83 -3.88
N SER A 94 -0.95 11.02 -5.04
CA SER A 94 -1.52 10.71 -6.35
C SER A 94 -0.45 10.05 -7.22
N ALA A 95 -0.85 9.21 -8.17
CA ALA A 95 0.12 8.53 -9.02
C ALA A 95 -0.44 8.17 -10.38
N VAL A 96 0.46 8.07 -11.35
CA VAL A 96 0.21 7.38 -12.62
C VAL A 96 1.24 6.28 -12.83
N LEU A 97 0.84 5.23 -13.54
CA LEU A 97 1.69 4.16 -14.01
C LEU A 97 1.69 4.18 -15.54
N ILE A 98 2.84 4.37 -16.16
CA ILE A 98 3.03 4.14 -17.59
C ILE A 98 3.54 2.71 -17.76
N VAL A 99 2.84 1.93 -18.59
CA VAL A 99 3.22 0.55 -18.94
C VAL A 99 3.70 0.52 -20.37
N ASN A 100 4.85 -0.11 -20.58
CA ASN A 100 5.49 -0.26 -21.89
C ASN A 100 5.50 -1.73 -22.31
N ASP A 101 5.40 -1.94 -23.59
CA ASP A 101 5.73 -3.23 -24.22
C ASP A 101 7.24 -3.48 -24.09
N ALA A 102 7.63 -4.62 -23.52
CA ALA A 102 9.03 -4.89 -23.25
C ALA A 102 9.87 -5.21 -24.51
N THR A 103 9.21 -5.58 -25.62
CA THR A 103 9.89 -5.91 -26.88
C THR A 103 10.17 -4.67 -27.73
N THR A 104 9.18 -3.78 -27.82
CA THR A 104 9.21 -2.63 -28.72
C THR A 104 9.53 -1.32 -28.01
N GLY A 105 9.38 -1.27 -26.67
CA GLY A 105 9.51 -0.06 -25.87
C GLY A 105 8.32 0.90 -25.99
N TYR A 106 7.34 0.63 -26.84
CA TYR A 106 6.18 1.52 -26.98
C TYR A 106 5.36 1.60 -25.69
N PRO A 107 4.89 2.82 -25.29
CA PRO A 107 3.94 2.96 -24.22
C PRO A 107 2.59 2.38 -24.63
N LEU A 108 2.02 1.53 -23.78
CA LEU A 108 0.73 0.88 -24.00
C LEU A 108 -0.39 1.61 -23.27
N ALA A 109 -0.13 2.07 -22.05
CA ALA A 109 -1.13 2.70 -21.22
C ALA A 109 -0.54 3.69 -20.21
N CYS A 110 -1.36 4.70 -19.84
CA CYS A 110 -1.21 5.52 -18.66
C CYS A 110 -2.39 5.22 -17.73
N ILE A 111 -2.11 4.72 -16.52
CA ILE A 111 -3.10 4.16 -15.63
C ILE A 111 -3.08 4.96 -14.31
N GLU A 112 -4.24 5.32 -13.74
CA GLU A 112 -4.28 5.81 -12.37
C GLU A 112 -3.64 4.79 -11.43
N ALA A 113 -2.70 5.23 -10.60
CA ALA A 113 -1.85 4.31 -9.85
C ALA A 113 -1.80 4.55 -8.34
N SER A 114 -2.53 5.52 -7.80
CA SER A 114 -2.61 5.67 -6.33
C SER A 114 -3.33 4.48 -5.71
N LEU A 115 -4.42 4.02 -6.33
CA LEU A 115 -5.15 2.82 -5.93
C LEU A 115 -4.29 1.55 -6.09
N ILE A 116 -3.59 1.42 -7.22
CA ILE A 116 -2.66 0.31 -7.45
C ILE A 116 -1.57 0.30 -6.38
N SER A 117 -1.01 1.48 -6.06
CA SER A 117 0.07 1.60 -5.07
C SER A 117 -0.40 1.22 -3.67
N ALA A 118 -1.59 1.65 -3.24
CA ALA A 118 -2.18 1.26 -1.96
C ALA A 118 -2.47 -0.25 -1.91
N THR A 119 -3.11 -0.76 -2.96
CA THR A 119 -3.51 -2.17 -3.10
C THR A 119 -2.30 -3.11 -3.06
N ARG A 120 -1.26 -2.86 -3.87
CA ARG A 120 -0.09 -3.74 -3.90
C ARG A 120 0.67 -3.70 -2.56
N THR A 121 0.71 -2.54 -1.90
CA THR A 121 1.37 -2.41 -0.58
C THR A 121 0.61 -3.21 0.48
N ALA A 122 -0.71 -3.09 0.51
CA ALA A 122 -1.56 -3.83 1.41
C ALA A 122 -1.55 -5.35 1.15
N ALA A 123 -1.57 -5.76 -0.11
CA ALA A 123 -1.45 -7.16 -0.49
C ALA A 123 -0.08 -7.74 -0.08
N SER A 124 1.00 -6.96 -0.21
CA SER A 124 2.33 -7.35 0.29
C SER A 124 2.36 -7.54 1.80
N ALA A 125 1.74 -6.63 2.55
CA ALA A 125 1.63 -6.76 4.01
C ALA A 125 0.80 -8.00 4.41
N ALA A 126 -0.31 -8.26 3.73
CA ALA A 126 -1.11 -9.46 3.96
C ALA A 126 -0.34 -10.74 3.62
N LEU A 127 0.44 -10.74 2.53
CA LEU A 127 1.31 -11.85 2.15
C LEU A 127 2.38 -12.10 3.21
N ALA A 128 3.04 -11.05 3.71
CA ALA A 128 4.02 -11.17 4.80
C ALA A 128 3.37 -11.74 6.07
N ALA A 129 2.20 -11.22 6.45
CA ALA A 129 1.44 -11.72 7.61
C ALA A 129 1.14 -13.22 7.49
N GLU A 130 0.77 -13.72 6.31
CA GLU A 130 0.54 -15.15 6.06
C GLU A 130 1.77 -16.03 6.25
N HIS A 131 2.97 -15.46 6.11
CA HIS A 131 4.22 -16.20 6.28
C HIS A 131 4.73 -16.16 7.73
N ILE A 132 4.43 -15.11 8.49
CA ILE A 132 4.90 -14.97 9.87
C ILE A 132 3.90 -15.47 10.92
N SER A 133 2.64 -15.65 10.57
CA SER A 133 1.60 -16.11 11.49
C SER A 133 0.69 -17.14 10.85
N PRO A 134 0.40 -18.27 11.55
CA PRO A 134 -0.52 -19.29 11.04
C PRO A 134 -1.96 -18.76 10.97
N LYS A 135 -2.73 -19.24 10.00
CA LYS A 135 -4.18 -19.00 9.89
C LYS A 135 -4.99 -20.16 10.51
N PRO A 136 -6.23 -19.90 10.97
CA PRO A 136 -6.84 -18.58 11.19
C PRO A 136 -6.19 -17.86 12.38
N PHE A 137 -5.89 -16.58 12.23
CA PHE A 137 -5.34 -15.77 13.30
C PHE A 137 -6.48 -15.25 14.17
N GLY A 138 -6.53 -15.71 15.42
CA GLY A 138 -7.52 -15.28 16.40
C GLY A 138 -6.97 -14.27 17.43
N GLY A 139 -5.78 -13.73 17.20
CA GLY A 139 -5.11 -12.80 18.10
C GLY A 139 -5.53 -11.35 17.92
N SER A 140 -4.78 -10.45 18.55
CA SER A 140 -5.01 -9.01 18.50
C SER A 140 -4.16 -8.35 17.40
N LEU A 141 -4.75 -7.39 16.68
CA LEU A 141 -4.08 -6.56 15.67
C LEU A 141 -3.76 -5.20 16.25
N GLY A 142 -2.51 -4.79 16.22
CA GLY A 142 -2.06 -3.43 16.50
C GLY A 142 -1.84 -2.64 15.21
N ILE A 143 -2.29 -1.40 15.17
CA ILE A 143 -2.11 -0.51 14.02
C ILE A 143 -1.54 0.81 14.51
N VAL A 144 -0.37 1.15 14.00
CA VAL A 144 0.31 2.42 14.24
C VAL A 144 0.31 3.22 12.94
N GLY A 145 -0.43 4.33 12.94
CA GLY A 145 -0.75 5.10 11.74
C GLY A 145 -2.03 4.59 11.05
N THR A 146 -3.08 5.41 11.05
CA THR A 146 -4.44 4.99 10.66
C THR A 146 -4.89 5.53 9.30
N GLY A 147 -3.91 5.73 8.39
CA GLY A 147 -4.13 6.25 7.05
C GLY A 147 -4.70 5.24 6.05
N VAL A 148 -4.65 5.61 4.77
CA VAL A 148 -5.16 4.80 3.63
C VAL A 148 -4.51 3.41 3.59
N ILE A 149 -3.20 3.30 3.82
CA ILE A 149 -2.50 2.01 3.77
C ILE A 149 -3.00 1.09 4.88
N ALA A 150 -3.22 1.61 6.09
CA ALA A 150 -3.80 0.83 7.19
C ALA A 150 -5.18 0.27 6.80
N ARG A 151 -6.07 1.12 6.28
CA ARG A 151 -7.42 0.70 5.84
C ARG A 151 -7.34 -0.39 4.79
N THR A 152 -6.58 -0.15 3.74
CA THR A 152 -6.43 -1.11 2.64
C THR A 152 -5.82 -2.42 3.14
N THR A 153 -4.85 -2.37 4.07
CA THR A 153 -4.25 -3.59 4.63
C THR A 153 -5.25 -4.39 5.46
N VAL A 154 -6.05 -3.73 6.30
CA VAL A 154 -7.12 -4.42 7.06
C VAL A 154 -8.11 -5.09 6.10
N GLU A 155 -8.57 -4.39 5.05
CA GLU A 155 -9.46 -4.97 4.04
C GLU A 155 -8.85 -6.19 3.35
N TRP A 156 -7.54 -6.17 3.06
CA TRP A 156 -6.84 -7.32 2.47
C TRP A 156 -6.70 -8.47 3.46
N LEU A 157 -6.35 -8.20 4.71
CA LEU A 157 -6.29 -9.23 5.76
C LEU A 157 -7.67 -9.91 5.92
N LEU A 158 -8.74 -9.13 6.03
CA LEU A 158 -10.10 -9.66 6.14
C LEU A 158 -10.52 -10.46 4.89
N PHE A 159 -10.21 -9.96 3.70
CA PHE A 159 -10.45 -10.67 2.44
C PHE A 159 -9.70 -12.01 2.40
N ARG A 160 -8.50 -12.07 2.98
CA ARG A 160 -7.69 -13.29 3.11
C ARG A 160 -8.16 -14.22 4.23
N GLY A 161 -9.27 -13.91 4.89
CA GLY A 161 -9.89 -14.75 5.93
C GLY A 161 -9.29 -14.59 7.32
N TRP A 162 -8.54 -13.49 7.57
CA TRP A 162 -8.03 -13.19 8.90
C TRP A 162 -9.18 -12.80 9.85
N GLN A 163 -9.07 -13.24 11.09
CA GLN A 163 -9.99 -12.89 12.17
C GLN A 163 -9.20 -12.30 13.33
N PHE A 164 -9.74 -11.25 13.95
CA PHE A 164 -9.11 -10.56 15.06
C PHE A 164 -10.04 -10.57 16.27
N SER A 165 -9.52 -10.97 17.42
CA SER A 165 -10.25 -10.89 18.69
C SER A 165 -10.34 -9.45 19.18
N LYS A 166 -9.33 -8.62 18.86
CA LYS A 166 -9.22 -7.23 19.29
C LYS A 166 -8.37 -6.42 18.29
N ILE A 167 -8.67 -5.13 18.19
CA ILE A 167 -7.87 -4.19 17.37
C ILE A 167 -7.46 -3.02 18.25
N HIS A 168 -6.15 -2.74 18.28
CA HIS A 168 -5.55 -1.62 19.00
C HIS A 168 -5.05 -0.60 17.99
N LEU A 169 -5.40 0.68 18.17
CA LEU A 169 -5.08 1.75 17.25
C LEU A 169 -4.25 2.82 17.94
N TYR A 170 -3.26 3.33 17.25
CA TYR A 170 -2.59 4.56 17.61
C TYR A 170 -2.33 5.38 16.35
N ASP A 171 -2.61 6.66 16.42
CA ASP A 171 -2.17 7.65 15.45
C ASP A 171 -1.67 8.89 16.21
N LYS A 172 -0.70 9.57 15.65
CA LYS A 172 -0.19 10.85 16.16
C LYS A 172 -1.33 11.86 16.32
N GLU A 173 -2.21 11.88 15.33
CA GLU A 173 -3.43 12.67 15.32
C GLU A 173 -4.59 11.79 15.82
N ARG A 174 -4.96 11.93 17.10
CA ARG A 174 -6.00 11.12 17.74
C ARG A 174 -7.30 11.07 16.94
N GLN A 175 -7.67 12.18 16.30
CA GLN A 175 -8.87 12.27 15.47
C GLN A 175 -8.84 11.27 14.30
N GLU A 176 -7.68 11.01 13.71
CA GLU A 176 -7.53 10.02 12.63
C GLU A 176 -7.77 8.59 13.15
N ALA A 177 -7.28 8.27 14.36
CA ALA A 177 -7.59 6.99 15.00
C ALA A 177 -9.10 6.84 15.30
N GLU A 178 -9.78 7.92 15.70
CA GLU A 178 -11.23 7.95 15.93
C GLU A 178 -12.01 7.74 14.61
N HIS A 179 -11.62 8.40 13.52
CA HIS A 179 -12.19 8.19 12.19
C HIS A 179 -12.02 6.74 11.73
N PHE A 180 -10.84 6.18 11.96
CA PHE A 180 -10.55 4.79 11.61
C PHE A 180 -11.38 3.80 12.45
N SER A 181 -11.50 4.03 13.76
CA SER A 181 -12.34 3.23 14.67
C SER A 181 -13.81 3.24 14.24
N ASN A 182 -14.32 4.42 13.86
CA ASN A 182 -15.69 4.57 13.34
C ASN A 182 -15.89 3.81 12.03
N TRP A 183 -14.91 3.86 11.11
CA TRP A 183 -14.92 3.10 9.88
C TRP A 183 -14.93 1.58 10.15
N LEU A 184 -14.07 1.06 11.05
CA LEU A 184 -14.05 -0.35 11.45
C LEU A 184 -15.41 -0.80 11.98
N ARG A 185 -16.02 0.02 12.82
CA ARG A 185 -17.34 -0.28 13.40
C ARG A 185 -18.43 -0.30 12.35
N GLY A 186 -18.45 0.68 11.45
CA GLY A 186 -19.47 0.83 10.40
C GLY A 186 -19.39 -0.27 9.36
N GLN A 187 -18.20 -0.51 8.80
CA GLN A 187 -18.01 -1.39 7.65
C GLN A 187 -17.77 -2.85 8.03
N HIS A 188 -17.06 -3.09 9.13
CA HIS A 188 -16.58 -4.44 9.49
C HIS A 188 -17.10 -4.97 10.83
N LYS A 189 -17.89 -4.15 11.56
CA LYS A 189 -18.44 -4.48 12.88
C LYS A 189 -17.39 -4.76 13.95
N PHE A 190 -16.16 -4.33 13.75
CA PHE A 190 -15.10 -4.39 14.75
C PHE A 190 -15.17 -3.20 15.72
N LYS A 191 -14.98 -3.49 16.99
CA LYS A 191 -14.70 -2.48 18.02
C LYS A 191 -13.18 -2.40 18.19
N ALA A 192 -12.62 -1.20 18.09
CA ALA A 192 -11.21 -0.96 18.28
C ALA A 192 -10.94 -0.11 19.52
N ASP A 193 -9.84 -0.39 20.21
CA ASP A 193 -9.37 0.39 21.35
C ASP A 193 -8.28 1.37 20.88
N ILE A 194 -8.51 2.67 21.09
CA ILE A 194 -7.54 3.70 20.78
C ILE A 194 -6.57 3.83 21.94
N GLN A 195 -5.31 3.55 21.68
CA GLN A 195 -4.22 3.58 22.65
C GLN A 195 -3.65 5.00 22.79
N THR A 196 -2.93 5.24 23.87
CA THR A 196 -2.30 6.54 24.18
C THR A 196 -0.87 6.64 23.67
N SER A 197 -0.25 5.50 23.38
CA SER A 197 1.14 5.43 22.89
C SER A 197 1.32 4.27 21.90
N VAL A 198 2.45 4.32 21.16
CA VAL A 198 2.91 3.22 20.32
C VAL A 198 3.25 2.00 21.18
N ASP A 199 3.87 2.21 22.32
CA ASP A 199 4.28 1.15 23.25
C ASP A 199 3.05 0.35 23.76
N ASP A 200 1.93 1.04 24.00
CA ASP A 200 0.68 0.37 24.39
C ASP A 200 0.14 -0.51 23.26
N VAL A 201 0.26 -0.07 21.99
CA VAL A 201 -0.14 -0.89 20.85
C VAL A 201 0.73 -2.14 20.76
N ILE A 202 2.05 -1.98 20.88
CA ILE A 202 3.00 -3.10 20.76
C ILE A 202 2.78 -4.11 21.88
N SER A 203 2.61 -3.64 23.11
CA SER A 203 2.44 -4.51 24.28
C SER A 203 1.11 -5.29 24.28
N ASN A 204 0.09 -4.81 23.58
CA ASN A 204 -1.25 -5.40 23.56
C ASN A 204 -1.60 -6.16 22.27
N ALA A 205 -0.71 -6.18 21.29
CA ALA A 205 -0.99 -6.79 19.98
C ALA A 205 -0.08 -7.97 19.67
N SER A 206 -0.65 -9.01 19.04
CA SER A 206 0.09 -10.19 18.60
C SER A 206 0.61 -10.04 17.15
N LEU A 207 -0.03 -9.19 16.35
CA LEU A 207 0.40 -8.78 15.03
C LEU A 207 0.36 -7.26 14.96
N ILE A 208 1.44 -6.62 14.51
CA ILE A 208 1.54 -5.17 14.49
C ILE A 208 1.77 -4.69 13.07
N LEU A 209 0.98 -3.70 12.66
CA LEU A 209 1.04 -3.03 11.38
C LEU A 209 1.55 -1.59 11.59
N PHE A 210 2.75 -1.29 11.12
CA PHE A 210 3.30 0.06 11.06
C PHE A 210 3.04 0.68 9.69
N THR A 211 2.24 1.76 9.64
CA THR A 211 1.86 2.46 8.41
C THR A 211 2.05 3.97 8.49
N THR A 212 2.98 4.40 9.33
CA THR A 212 3.33 5.81 9.50
C THR A 212 4.14 6.34 8.32
N THR A 213 4.19 7.66 8.19
CA THR A 213 4.96 8.36 7.16
C THR A 213 6.14 9.14 7.74
N THR A 214 6.44 8.98 9.03
CA THR A 214 7.56 9.65 9.68
C THR A 214 8.90 9.15 9.15
N PRO A 215 9.88 10.02 8.91
CA PRO A 215 11.24 9.63 8.59
C PRO A 215 12.07 9.29 9.83
N GLU A 216 11.64 9.71 11.02
CA GLU A 216 12.38 9.53 12.26
C GLU A 216 11.94 8.23 12.97
N PRO A 217 12.90 7.47 13.53
CA PRO A 217 12.60 6.34 14.40
C PRO A 217 11.81 6.79 15.63
N TYR A 218 10.78 6.03 16.00
CA TYR A 218 9.92 6.38 17.14
C TYR A 218 9.63 5.19 18.08
N VAL A 219 10.18 4.03 17.77
CA VAL A 219 10.15 2.86 18.66
C VAL A 219 11.57 2.65 19.18
N GLY A 220 11.82 3.02 20.43
CA GLY A 220 13.14 2.97 21.04
C GLY A 220 13.27 1.97 22.20
N ASN A 221 12.18 1.31 22.57
CA ASN A 221 12.18 0.36 23.67
C ASN A 221 12.34 -1.08 23.17
N GLU A 222 13.56 -1.58 23.16
CA GLU A 222 13.91 -2.93 22.68
C GLU A 222 13.23 -4.06 23.51
N ARG A 223 12.72 -3.75 24.72
CA ARG A 223 12.05 -4.74 25.57
C ARG A 223 10.61 -5.05 25.15
N LEU A 224 10.12 -4.36 24.11
CA LEU A 224 8.76 -4.57 23.57
C LEU A 224 8.72 -5.71 22.53
N PHE A 225 9.88 -6.18 22.10
CA PHE A 225 10.07 -7.28 21.16
C PHE A 225 10.87 -8.39 21.83
#